data_771e71e5391a663f67023d8daf543c59
#
_entry.id   771e71e5391a663f67023d8daf543c59
#
_cell.length_a   1.000
_cell.length_b   1.000
_cell.length_c   1.000
_cell.angle_alpha   90.00
_cell.angle_beta   90.00
_cell.angle_gamma   90.00
#
_symmetry.space_group_name_H-M   'P 1'
#
loop_
_entity.id
_entity.type
_entity.pdbx_description
1 polymer ?
#
loop_
_entity_poly.entity_id
_entity_poly.type
_entity_poly.pdbx_seq_one_letter_code
_entity_poly.pdbx_strand_id
1 'polypeptide(L)'
;MNEDFFGHFIPEDEHGFFRYVTAKYVEKIEKIVELRIFSIYGKYEDYAIRFISNALCKSIFDLPITIKQNRVFNFMYVDDLMPVLEYFIEYEAKNTTYNVCQDSPVNLLDVAKIVNEVTGKNLPIHIAESGMGYTYSGSNSRLHAEMPSLQLTSIKEGIGHLYDWYGNNKNLINRDLLLFDK
;
A
#
# COMPACT_ATOMS: atom_id res chain seq x y z
N MET A 1 -1.05 -13.82 3.82
CA MET A 1 -0.27 -14.86 3.07
C MET A 1 1.19 -14.68 3.39
N ASN A 2 1.95 -15.75 3.67
CA ASN A 2 3.42 -15.70 3.78
C ASN A 2 4.07 -16.06 2.42
N GLU A 3 5.40 -15.99 2.34
CA GLU A 3 6.15 -16.23 1.11
C GLU A 3 6.01 -17.67 0.61
N ASP A 4 5.84 -18.64 1.51
CA ASP A 4 5.72 -20.06 1.18
C ASP A 4 4.40 -20.41 0.51
N PHE A 5 3.42 -19.50 0.54
CA PHE A 5 2.16 -19.65 -0.16
C PHE A 5 2.30 -19.48 -1.69
N PHE A 6 3.42 -18.89 -2.14
CA PHE A 6 3.67 -18.66 -3.55
C PHE A 6 3.80 -19.99 -4.33
N GLY A 7 3.08 -20.08 -5.44
CA GLY A 7 3.10 -21.27 -6.29
C GLY A 7 1.99 -22.30 -6.02
N HIS A 8 1.18 -22.11 -4.96
CA HIS A 8 -0.01 -22.94 -4.73
C HIS A 8 -1.13 -22.66 -5.73
N PHE A 9 -1.14 -21.45 -6.29
CA PHE A 9 -2.11 -21.05 -7.33
C PHE A 9 -1.39 -20.31 -8.45
N ILE A 10 -1.87 -20.53 -9.67
CA ILE A 10 -1.42 -19.78 -10.85
C ILE A 10 -2.50 -18.72 -11.10
N PRO A 11 -2.13 -17.42 -11.12
CA PRO A 11 -3.07 -16.35 -11.44
C PRO A 11 -3.66 -16.53 -12.84
N GLU A 12 -4.97 -16.27 -12.97
CA GLU A 12 -5.67 -16.37 -14.25
C GLU A 12 -5.58 -15.06 -15.06
N ASP A 13 -5.38 -13.93 -14.37
CA ASP A 13 -5.22 -12.64 -15.03
C ASP A 13 -3.80 -12.47 -15.59
N GLU A 14 -3.67 -11.75 -16.70
CA GLU A 14 -2.40 -11.55 -17.42
C GLU A 14 -1.32 -10.90 -16.55
N HIS A 15 -1.68 -9.93 -15.73
CA HIS A 15 -0.74 -9.21 -14.88
C HIS A 15 -0.21 -10.12 -13.75
N GLY A 16 -1.10 -10.85 -13.08
CA GLY A 16 -0.72 -11.81 -12.05
C GLY A 16 0.10 -12.95 -12.63
N PHE A 17 -0.28 -13.47 -13.80
CA PHE A 17 0.45 -14.54 -14.48
C PHE A 17 1.87 -14.10 -14.87
N PHE A 18 2.03 -12.89 -15.43
CA PHE A 18 3.34 -12.34 -15.74
C PHE A 18 4.24 -12.26 -14.49
N ARG A 19 3.71 -11.74 -13.39
CA ARG A 19 4.46 -11.68 -12.11
C ARG A 19 4.81 -13.08 -11.59
N TYR A 20 3.89 -14.02 -11.69
CA TYR A 20 4.13 -15.41 -11.29
C TYR A 20 5.28 -16.04 -12.07
N VAL A 21 5.27 -15.92 -13.41
CA VAL A 21 6.34 -16.46 -14.26
C VAL A 21 7.68 -15.80 -13.97
N THR A 22 7.69 -14.46 -13.79
CA THR A 22 8.91 -13.71 -13.45
C THR A 22 9.49 -14.18 -12.12
N ALA A 23 8.65 -14.31 -11.08
CA ALA A 23 9.09 -14.78 -9.77
C ALA A 23 9.63 -16.23 -9.83
N LYS A 24 8.95 -17.12 -10.58
CA LYS A 24 9.44 -18.50 -10.81
C LYS A 24 10.77 -18.56 -11.56
N TYR A 25 11.02 -17.62 -12.44
CA TYR A 25 12.31 -17.52 -13.11
C TYR A 25 13.39 -17.02 -12.16
N VAL A 26 13.11 -15.97 -11.39
CA VAL A 26 14.06 -15.35 -10.45
C VAL A 26 14.44 -16.29 -9.31
N GLU A 27 13.53 -17.15 -8.82
CA GLU A 27 13.86 -18.18 -7.78
C GLU A 27 15.06 -19.06 -8.13
N LYS A 28 15.40 -19.17 -9.42
CA LYS A 28 16.50 -20.03 -9.92
C LYS A 28 17.80 -19.27 -10.15
N ILE A 29 17.81 -17.96 -9.93
CA ILE A 29 18.97 -17.11 -10.21
C ILE A 29 19.64 -16.75 -8.89
N GLU A 30 20.94 -17.06 -8.79
CA GLU A 30 21.74 -16.67 -7.65
C GLU A 30 21.91 -15.15 -7.56
N LYS A 31 22.02 -14.63 -6.35
CA LYS A 31 22.25 -13.20 -6.04
C LYS A 31 21.12 -12.24 -6.45
N ILE A 32 19.92 -12.75 -6.66
CA ILE A 32 18.73 -11.92 -6.80
C ILE A 32 17.83 -12.10 -5.58
N VAL A 33 17.40 -10.98 -5.01
CA VAL A 33 16.40 -10.93 -3.94
C VAL A 33 15.12 -10.35 -4.51
N GLU A 34 14.03 -11.11 -4.40
CA GLU A 34 12.68 -10.65 -4.79
C GLU A 34 11.99 -9.98 -3.60
N LEU A 35 11.68 -8.70 -3.73
CA LEU A 35 10.87 -7.96 -2.76
C LEU A 35 9.42 -7.87 -3.27
N ARG A 36 8.51 -8.60 -2.65
CA ARG A 36 7.08 -8.58 -2.95
C ARG A 36 6.40 -7.46 -2.18
N ILE A 37 6.38 -6.28 -2.80
CA ILE A 37 5.81 -5.09 -2.21
C ILE A 37 4.28 -5.16 -2.32
N PHE A 38 3.60 -5.13 -1.17
CA PHE A 38 2.15 -5.04 -1.08
C PHE A 38 1.70 -3.58 -1.28
N SER A 39 0.49 -3.24 -0.83
CA SER A 39 -0.05 -1.89 -1.05
C SER A 39 0.85 -0.81 -0.45
N ILE A 40 1.55 -0.08 -1.29
CA ILE A 40 2.37 1.07 -0.91
C ILE A 40 1.63 2.37 -1.23
N TYR A 41 1.77 3.39 -0.38
CA TYR A 41 1.21 4.72 -0.60
C TYR A 41 2.22 5.80 -0.22
N GLY A 42 2.09 6.98 -0.82
CA GLY A 42 2.97 8.10 -0.50
C GLY A 42 3.00 9.19 -1.55
N LYS A 43 4.03 10.03 -1.45
CA LYS A 43 4.27 11.15 -2.36
C LYS A 43 4.38 10.66 -3.81
N TYR A 44 3.88 11.49 -4.75
CA TYR A 44 4.00 11.27 -6.19
C TYR A 44 3.21 10.10 -6.78
N GLU A 45 2.39 9.38 -5.98
CA GLU A 45 1.50 8.39 -6.58
C GLU A 45 0.31 9.05 -7.31
N ASP A 46 -0.37 8.29 -8.15
CA ASP A 46 -1.56 8.77 -8.87
C ASP A 46 -2.75 8.91 -7.91
N TYR A 47 -2.92 10.13 -7.38
CA TYR A 47 -4.02 10.46 -6.46
C TYR A 47 -5.42 10.35 -7.09
N ALA A 48 -5.54 10.27 -8.41
CA ALA A 48 -6.84 10.10 -9.06
C ALA A 48 -7.39 8.67 -8.89
N ILE A 49 -6.51 7.67 -8.66
CA ILE A 49 -6.89 6.25 -8.59
C ILE A 49 -6.44 5.54 -7.30
N ARG A 50 -5.42 6.04 -6.60
CA ARG A 50 -4.89 5.39 -5.38
C ARG A 50 -5.65 5.87 -4.16
N PHE A 51 -6.25 4.92 -3.43
CA PHE A 51 -7.27 5.20 -2.41
C PHE A 51 -6.83 6.22 -1.36
N ILE A 52 -5.69 6.03 -0.69
CA ILE A 52 -5.25 6.92 0.41
C ILE A 52 -5.00 8.33 -0.12
N SER A 53 -4.26 8.46 -1.20
CA SER A 53 -3.98 9.75 -1.83
C SER A 53 -5.25 10.42 -2.37
N ASN A 54 -6.18 9.64 -2.95
CA ASN A 54 -7.48 10.15 -3.40
C ASN A 54 -8.31 10.71 -2.24
N ALA A 55 -8.42 9.94 -1.14
CA ALA A 55 -9.16 10.36 0.05
C ALA A 55 -8.57 11.64 0.68
N LEU A 56 -7.24 11.75 0.76
CA LEU A 56 -6.56 12.95 1.24
C LEU A 56 -6.78 14.15 0.33
N CYS A 57 -6.62 13.97 -0.99
CA CYS A 57 -6.88 15.04 -1.94
C CYS A 57 -8.35 15.47 -1.94
N LYS A 58 -9.30 14.52 -1.86
CA LYS A 58 -10.72 14.84 -1.67
C LYS A 58 -10.94 15.64 -0.38
N SER A 59 -10.27 15.28 0.71
CA SER A 59 -10.41 16.01 1.97
C SER A 59 -9.92 17.46 1.86
N ILE A 60 -8.84 17.74 1.13
CA ILE A 60 -8.33 19.11 0.91
C ILE A 60 -9.37 20.00 0.22
N PHE A 61 -10.23 19.43 -0.62
CA PHE A 61 -11.29 20.14 -1.35
C PHE A 61 -12.70 19.96 -0.77
N ASP A 62 -12.82 19.43 0.46
CA ASP A 62 -14.09 19.19 1.15
C ASP A 62 -15.06 18.29 0.36
N LEU A 63 -14.51 17.34 -0.39
CA LEU A 63 -15.27 16.35 -1.15
C LEU A 63 -15.52 15.09 -0.32
N PRO A 64 -16.63 14.37 -0.55
CA PRO A 64 -16.87 13.09 0.12
C PRO A 64 -15.82 12.04 -0.25
N ILE A 65 -15.47 11.17 0.71
CA ILE A 65 -14.59 10.03 0.45
C ILE A 65 -15.42 8.88 -0.13
N THR A 66 -14.99 8.31 -1.22
CA THR A 66 -15.69 7.22 -1.90
C THR A 66 -14.90 5.94 -1.88
N ILE A 67 -15.58 4.83 -1.61
CA ILE A 67 -15.04 3.47 -1.58
C ILE A 67 -15.90 2.63 -2.50
N LYS A 68 -15.31 1.99 -3.52
CA LYS A 68 -16.07 1.10 -4.39
C LYS A 68 -16.63 -0.07 -3.59
N GLN A 69 -15.78 -0.83 -2.92
CA GLN A 69 -16.12 -1.92 -2.02
C GLN A 69 -15.12 -1.97 -0.87
N ASN A 70 -15.59 -2.21 0.35
CA ASN A 70 -14.68 -2.33 1.48
C ASN A 70 -13.80 -3.58 1.34
N ARG A 71 -12.48 -3.42 1.52
CA ARG A 71 -11.46 -4.47 1.37
C ARG A 71 -10.36 -4.28 2.39
N VAL A 72 -9.63 -5.34 2.66
CA VAL A 72 -8.50 -5.34 3.60
C VAL A 72 -7.17 -5.34 2.86
N PHE A 73 -6.26 -4.45 3.28
CA PHE A 73 -4.91 -4.31 2.74
C PHE A 73 -3.87 -4.11 3.84
N ASN A 74 -2.59 -4.39 3.54
CA ASN A 74 -1.45 -3.91 4.32
C ASN A 74 -0.85 -2.68 3.61
N PHE A 75 -1.28 -1.48 4.00
CA PHE A 75 -0.76 -0.24 3.42
C PHE A 75 0.55 0.17 4.09
N MET A 76 1.64 0.19 3.34
CA MET A 76 2.95 0.63 3.78
C MET A 76 3.27 2.03 3.27
N TYR A 77 3.82 2.89 4.15
CA TYR A 77 4.25 4.22 3.74
C TYR A 77 5.52 4.14 2.90
N VAL A 78 5.61 4.95 1.84
CA VAL A 78 6.67 4.82 0.82
C VAL A 78 8.07 5.05 1.39
N ASP A 79 8.22 5.96 2.37
CA ASP A 79 9.52 6.26 2.94
C ASP A 79 10.10 5.05 3.74
N ASP A 80 9.23 4.16 4.24
CA ASP A 80 9.65 2.92 4.94
C ASP A 80 10.27 1.88 3.99
N LEU A 81 10.05 2.00 2.68
CA LEU A 81 10.68 1.13 1.71
C LEU A 81 12.18 1.43 1.57
N MET A 82 12.60 2.66 1.82
CA MET A 82 14.00 3.06 1.60
C MET A 82 14.99 2.27 2.44
N PRO A 83 14.83 2.14 3.78
CA PRO A 83 15.74 1.34 4.59
C PRO A 83 15.71 -0.16 4.21
N VAL A 84 14.59 -0.67 3.69
CA VAL A 84 14.51 -2.06 3.19
C VAL A 84 15.36 -2.23 1.94
N LEU A 85 15.28 -1.30 0.99
CA LEU A 85 16.08 -1.32 -0.23
C LEU A 85 17.59 -1.17 0.08
N GLU A 86 17.93 -0.20 0.94
CA GLU A 86 19.31 0.01 1.38
C GLU A 86 19.91 -1.26 2.00
N TYR A 87 19.16 -1.93 2.88
CA TYR A 87 19.61 -3.18 3.50
C TYR A 87 19.97 -4.24 2.47
N PHE A 88 19.07 -4.52 1.50
CA PHE A 88 19.32 -5.56 0.51
C PHE A 88 20.32 -5.17 -0.59
N ILE A 89 20.70 -3.89 -0.67
CA ILE A 89 21.83 -3.45 -1.50
C ILE A 89 23.17 -3.66 -0.77
N GLU A 90 23.19 -3.42 0.55
CA GLU A 90 24.44 -3.43 1.34
C GLU A 90 24.76 -4.79 1.95
N TYR A 91 23.76 -5.61 2.26
CA TYR A 91 23.92 -6.86 2.97
C TYR A 91 23.44 -8.07 2.16
N GLU A 92 24.10 -9.20 2.39
CA GLU A 92 23.69 -10.48 1.80
C GLU A 92 22.43 -11.01 2.50
N ALA A 93 21.40 -11.29 1.72
CA ALA A 93 20.12 -11.77 2.23
C ALA A 93 20.16 -13.26 2.58
N LYS A 94 19.50 -13.66 3.68
CA LYS A 94 19.36 -15.07 4.09
C LYS A 94 18.37 -15.85 3.23
N ASN A 95 17.45 -15.17 2.58
CA ASN A 95 16.43 -15.76 1.72
C ASN A 95 16.37 -15.03 0.38
N THR A 96 15.81 -15.68 -0.62
CA THR A 96 15.66 -15.10 -1.97
C THR A 96 14.39 -14.26 -2.15
N THR A 97 13.46 -14.33 -1.20
CA THR A 97 12.13 -13.67 -1.34
C THR A 97 11.64 -13.15 0.00
N TYR A 98 11.13 -11.92 0.00
CA TYR A 98 10.53 -11.27 1.16
C TYR A 98 9.24 -10.54 0.80
N ASN A 99 8.19 -10.74 1.61
CA ASN A 99 7.03 -9.87 1.58
C ASN A 99 7.36 -8.54 2.28
N VAL A 100 7.14 -7.45 1.58
CA VAL A 100 7.34 -6.09 2.08
C VAL A 100 5.97 -5.43 2.24
N CYS A 101 5.49 -5.39 3.48
CA CYS A 101 4.18 -4.86 3.81
C CYS A 101 4.13 -4.37 5.26
N GLN A 102 3.09 -3.62 5.61
CA GLN A 102 2.83 -3.19 6.99
C GLN A 102 2.49 -4.39 7.89
N ASP A 103 2.80 -4.27 9.19
CA ASP A 103 2.60 -5.33 10.19
C ASP A 103 1.14 -5.77 10.31
N SER A 104 0.22 -4.79 10.29
CA SER A 104 -1.21 -5.04 10.49
C SER A 104 -2.03 -4.63 9.28
N PRO A 105 -2.92 -5.50 8.80
CA PRO A 105 -3.85 -5.15 7.76
C PRO A 105 -4.95 -4.22 8.28
N VAL A 106 -5.47 -3.35 7.39
CA VAL A 106 -6.54 -2.41 7.68
C VAL A 106 -7.55 -2.40 6.53
N ASN A 107 -8.83 -2.21 6.81
CA ASN A 107 -9.84 -2.08 5.77
C ASN A 107 -10.00 -0.62 5.31
N LEU A 108 -10.52 -0.42 4.10
CA LEU A 108 -10.63 0.91 3.49
C LEU A 108 -11.54 1.86 4.25
N LEU A 109 -12.61 1.33 4.90
CA LEU A 109 -13.50 2.16 5.72
C LEU A 109 -12.76 2.73 6.94
N ASP A 110 -11.94 1.93 7.60
CA ASP A 110 -11.17 2.41 8.75
C ASP A 110 -10.06 3.39 8.31
N VAL A 111 -9.44 3.17 7.15
CA VAL A 111 -8.53 4.16 6.55
C VAL A 111 -9.25 5.48 6.28
N ALA A 112 -10.47 5.46 5.72
CA ALA A 112 -11.26 6.68 5.49
C ALA A 112 -11.60 7.43 6.80
N LYS A 113 -11.88 6.70 7.89
CA LYS A 113 -12.08 7.31 9.22
C LYS A 113 -10.78 7.94 9.74
N ILE A 114 -9.64 7.26 9.56
CA ILE A 114 -8.32 7.81 9.93
C ILE A 114 -8.03 9.09 9.13
N VAL A 115 -8.37 9.13 7.84
CA VAL A 115 -8.25 10.36 7.04
C VAL A 115 -9.08 11.50 7.63
N ASN A 116 -10.35 11.26 7.98
CA ASN A 116 -11.20 12.25 8.64
C ASN A 116 -10.60 12.73 9.97
N GLU A 117 -10.07 11.80 10.78
CA GLU A 117 -9.45 12.12 12.06
C GLU A 117 -8.19 12.99 11.87
N VAL A 118 -7.27 12.58 11.00
CA VAL A 118 -6.00 13.28 10.74
C VAL A 118 -6.23 14.69 10.16
N THR A 119 -7.21 14.80 9.26
CA THR A 119 -7.53 16.09 8.61
C THR A 119 -8.40 17.01 9.48
N GLY A 120 -8.90 16.51 10.61
CA GLY A 120 -9.84 17.23 11.48
C GLY A 120 -11.21 17.47 10.83
N LYS A 121 -11.57 16.67 9.83
CA LYS A 121 -12.81 16.80 9.06
C LYS A 121 -13.78 15.65 9.37
N ASN A 122 -15.04 15.86 9.05
CA ASN A 122 -16.09 14.84 9.17
C ASN A 122 -16.80 14.70 7.81
N LEU A 123 -16.02 14.32 6.79
CA LEU A 123 -16.54 14.15 5.44
C LEU A 123 -17.39 12.90 5.32
N PRO A 124 -18.46 12.92 4.53
CA PRO A 124 -19.24 11.72 4.23
C PRO A 124 -18.36 10.64 3.59
N ILE A 125 -18.57 9.40 4.01
CA ILE A 125 -17.91 8.22 3.43
C ILE A 125 -18.99 7.40 2.71
N HIS A 126 -18.84 7.25 1.40
CA HIS A 126 -19.75 6.48 0.56
C HIS A 126 -19.12 5.17 0.12
N ILE A 127 -19.84 4.07 0.33
CA ILE A 127 -19.44 2.74 -0.14
C ILE A 127 -20.46 2.31 -1.19
N ALA A 128 -19.97 2.08 -2.43
CA ALA A 128 -20.84 1.79 -3.56
C ALA A 128 -21.40 0.35 -3.54
N GLU A 129 -20.54 -0.61 -3.19
CA GLU A 129 -20.90 -2.03 -3.16
C GLU A 129 -20.91 -2.55 -1.72
N SER A 130 -21.97 -3.24 -1.30
CA SER A 130 -22.09 -3.83 0.03
C SER A 130 -21.17 -5.04 0.20
N GLY A 131 -20.89 -5.36 1.48
CA GLY A 131 -20.06 -6.51 1.85
C GLY A 131 -18.56 -6.26 1.75
N MET A 132 -17.78 -7.30 2.05
CA MET A 132 -16.32 -7.26 1.98
C MET A 132 -15.84 -7.88 0.68
N GLY A 133 -14.97 -7.18 -0.03
CA GLY A 133 -14.26 -7.72 -1.17
C GLY A 133 -13.05 -8.58 -0.76
N TYR A 134 -12.31 -9.07 -1.76
CA TYR A 134 -11.14 -9.90 -1.51
C TYR A 134 -10.09 -9.18 -0.66
N THR A 135 -9.54 -9.91 0.33
CA THR A 135 -8.43 -9.45 1.15
C THR A 135 -7.12 -9.54 0.35
N TYR A 136 -6.36 -8.44 0.35
CA TYR A 136 -5.00 -8.40 -0.20
C TYR A 136 -4.01 -8.06 0.91
N SER A 137 -3.57 -9.08 1.64
CA SER A 137 -2.68 -8.92 2.79
C SER A 137 -1.61 -10.00 2.84
N GLY A 138 -0.42 -9.63 3.30
CA GLY A 138 0.72 -10.50 3.50
C GLY A 138 1.23 -10.49 4.94
N SER A 139 2.11 -11.43 5.22
CA SER A 139 2.93 -11.46 6.43
C SER A 139 4.34 -11.02 6.08
N ASN A 140 4.89 -10.08 6.84
CA ASN A 140 6.26 -9.58 6.74
C ASN A 140 7.19 -10.21 7.80
N SER A 141 6.78 -11.31 8.41
CA SER A 141 7.55 -11.95 9.50
C SER A 141 8.97 -12.37 9.07
N ARG A 142 9.14 -12.77 7.79
CA ARG A 142 10.45 -13.09 7.23
C ARG A 142 11.32 -11.84 7.10
N LEU A 143 10.76 -10.70 6.70
CA LEU A 143 11.44 -9.42 6.64
C LEU A 143 11.90 -8.97 8.04
N HIS A 144 11.04 -9.07 9.06
CA HIS A 144 11.42 -8.75 10.44
C HIS A 144 12.47 -9.71 11.03
N ALA A 145 12.45 -10.99 10.65
CA ALA A 145 13.50 -11.92 11.03
C ALA A 145 14.86 -11.59 10.38
N GLU A 146 14.83 -10.99 9.19
CA GLU A 146 16.02 -10.49 8.48
C GLU A 146 16.49 -9.15 9.05
N MET A 147 15.56 -8.24 9.31
CA MET A 147 15.78 -6.87 9.79
C MET A 147 15.07 -6.63 11.15
N PRO A 148 15.59 -7.16 12.28
CA PRO A 148 14.90 -7.07 13.56
C PRO A 148 14.69 -5.66 14.10
N SER A 149 15.49 -4.70 13.64
CA SER A 149 15.39 -3.29 14.02
C SER A 149 14.47 -2.46 13.11
N LEU A 150 13.89 -3.06 12.07
CA LEU A 150 12.99 -2.37 11.15
C LEU A 150 11.75 -1.88 11.92
N GLN A 151 11.50 -0.58 11.85
CA GLN A 151 10.29 0.04 12.36
C GLN A 151 9.52 0.63 11.21
N LEU A 152 8.24 0.32 11.15
CA LEU A 152 7.35 0.81 10.09
C LEU A 152 6.46 1.92 10.63
N THR A 153 6.32 2.98 9.85
CA THR A 153 5.45 4.11 10.14
C THR A 153 3.99 3.64 10.28
N SER A 154 3.31 4.00 11.35
CA SER A 154 1.90 3.65 11.50
C SER A 154 1.06 4.25 10.38
N ILE A 155 -0.08 3.61 10.05
CA ILE A 155 -0.97 4.11 8.99
C ILE A 155 -1.45 5.54 9.27
N LYS A 156 -1.74 5.87 10.53
CA LYS A 156 -2.18 7.20 10.94
C LYS A 156 -1.07 8.25 10.74
N GLU A 157 0.14 7.94 11.14
CA GLU A 157 1.30 8.82 11.01
C GLU A 157 1.66 9.05 9.53
N GLY A 158 1.75 7.99 8.73
CA GLY A 158 2.03 8.10 7.28
C GLY A 158 0.94 8.88 6.53
N ILE A 159 -0.34 8.73 6.92
CA ILE A 159 -1.44 9.57 6.41
C ILE A 159 -1.22 11.03 6.79
N GLY A 160 -0.77 11.32 8.02
CA GLY A 160 -0.43 12.67 8.47
C GLY A 160 0.68 13.30 7.62
N HIS A 161 1.80 12.60 7.46
CA HIS A 161 2.91 13.06 6.61
C HIS A 161 2.47 13.34 5.16
N LEU A 162 1.64 12.47 4.60
CA LEU A 162 1.14 12.64 3.24
C LEU A 162 0.13 13.78 3.12
N TYR A 163 -0.70 14.00 4.14
CA TYR A 163 -1.62 15.14 4.21
C TYR A 163 -0.89 16.47 4.21
N ASP A 164 0.14 16.60 5.04
CA ASP A 164 0.99 17.79 5.10
C ASP A 164 1.67 18.04 3.75
N TRP A 165 2.17 16.98 3.11
CA TRP A 165 2.78 17.08 1.79
C TRP A 165 1.79 17.58 0.74
N TYR A 166 0.58 17.02 0.66
CA TYR A 166 -0.45 17.49 -0.27
C TYR A 166 -0.94 18.90 0.05
N GLY A 167 -1.03 19.27 1.34
CA GLY A 167 -1.37 20.62 1.77
C GLY A 167 -0.39 21.65 1.24
N ASN A 168 0.91 21.37 1.36
CA ASN A 168 1.98 22.21 0.84
C ASN A 168 2.09 22.21 -0.70
N ASN A 169 1.53 21.20 -1.37
CA ASN A 169 1.58 21.03 -2.82
C ASN A 169 0.19 21.03 -3.47
N LYS A 170 -0.76 21.75 -2.89
CA LYS A 170 -2.16 21.79 -3.36
C LYS A 170 -2.29 22.20 -4.84
N ASN A 171 -1.37 23.02 -5.33
CA ASN A 171 -1.32 23.45 -6.72
C ASN A 171 -1.02 22.32 -7.71
N LEU A 172 -0.51 21.18 -7.25
CA LEU A 172 -0.29 19.99 -8.08
C LEU A 172 -1.55 19.12 -8.22
N ILE A 173 -2.61 19.43 -7.46
CA ILE A 173 -3.82 18.62 -7.44
C ILE A 173 -4.84 19.21 -8.42
N ASN A 174 -5.20 18.45 -9.46
CA ASN A 174 -6.31 18.78 -10.32
C ASN A 174 -7.61 18.29 -9.67
N ARG A 175 -8.43 19.23 -9.17
CA ARG A 175 -9.69 18.95 -8.49
C ARG A 175 -10.68 18.16 -9.36
N ASP A 176 -10.68 18.40 -10.68
CA ASP A 176 -11.66 17.76 -11.57
C ASP A 176 -11.44 16.24 -11.68
N LEU A 177 -10.20 15.77 -11.50
CA LEU A 177 -9.90 14.34 -11.46
C LEU A 177 -10.46 13.64 -10.22
N LEU A 178 -10.82 14.40 -9.17
CA LEU A 178 -11.38 13.86 -7.92
C LEU A 178 -12.91 13.72 -7.97
N LEU A 179 -13.56 14.29 -8.98
CA LEU A 179 -15.02 14.24 -9.13
C LEU A 179 -15.52 12.94 -9.79
N PHE A 180 -14.62 12.16 -10.35
CA PHE A 180 -14.93 10.90 -11.01
C PHE A 180 -14.30 9.74 -10.22
N ASP A 181 -15.14 8.85 -9.73
CA ASP A 181 -14.68 7.59 -9.12
C ASP A 181 -14.30 6.60 -10.24
N LYS A 182 -13.09 6.03 -10.14
CA LYS A 182 -12.52 5.10 -11.13
C LYS A 182 -12.48 3.67 -10.59
#